data_f084dacf411e3116781efa293045eb99
#
_entry.id   f084dacf411e3116781efa293045eb99
#
_cell.length_a   1.000
_cell.length_b   1.000
_cell.length_c   1.000
_cell.angle_alpha   90.00
_cell.angle_beta   90.00
_cell.angle_gamma   90.00
#
_symmetry.space_group_name_H-M   'P 1'
#
loop_
_entity.id
_entity.type
_entity.pdbx_description
1 polymer ?
#
loop_
_entity_poly.entity_id
_entity_poly.type
_entity_poly.pdbx_seq_one_letter_code
_entity_poly.pdbx_strand_id
1 'polypeptide(L)'
;MKELMSRQMLEVILSYLNLPDIFIGVGCLEGNYSIQVDDGFRPVVHPPRKVPVPLRDTLKSELDNMVKNGILAKVTEPTSWVSSLVIVKKPNGKIRVCLDPRDLNRAIKRSHYPLPTIEEVATRLSGAKVFSVLDAKCGFWQVKLDEKSSYLTTMNTPFGRYRWLRMPFGINSALEVWQQRMHELVEGLTGVEVIADDFLVCGFGDTNEAAIANHDQNLKAFLRRERERNLTLNSEKLKLRQSQVPFIGHLLTAEGLKPDLSKVQAIVDYPVPTNLAERF
;
A
#
# COMPACT_ATOMS: atom_id res chain seq x y z
N MET A 1 12.02 13.18 -20.33
CA MET A 1 12.79 12.16 -21.06
C MET A 1 12.91 10.84 -20.29
N LYS A 2 13.37 10.82 -19.03
CA LYS A 2 13.47 9.57 -18.21
C LYS A 2 12.11 8.87 -17.97
N GLU A 3 11.03 9.61 -17.70
CA GLU A 3 9.67 9.04 -17.52
C GLU A 3 9.09 8.45 -18.81
N LEU A 4 9.35 9.08 -19.96
CA LEU A 4 8.91 8.55 -21.27
C LEU A 4 9.63 7.23 -21.60
N MET A 5 10.92 7.14 -21.33
CA MET A 5 11.70 5.91 -21.50
C MET A 5 11.22 4.80 -20.58
N SER A 6 10.84 5.10 -19.33
CA SER A 6 10.28 4.12 -18.39
C SER A 6 8.92 3.59 -18.86
N ARG A 7 8.07 4.43 -19.44
CA ARG A 7 6.77 4.01 -19.98
C ARG A 7 6.92 3.13 -21.23
N GLN A 8 7.75 3.53 -22.20
CA GLN A 8 8.01 2.72 -23.38
C GLN A 8 8.62 1.36 -23.04
N MET A 9 9.54 1.33 -22.08
CA MET A 9 10.15 0.09 -21.62
C MET A 9 9.16 -0.80 -20.89
N LEU A 10 8.24 -0.22 -20.11
CA LEU A 10 7.15 -0.93 -19.48
C LEU A 10 6.22 -1.56 -20.52
N GLU A 11 5.82 -0.81 -21.55
CA GLU A 11 4.98 -1.31 -22.65
C GLU A 11 5.65 -2.47 -23.39
N VAL A 12 6.95 -2.40 -23.62
CA VAL A 12 7.72 -3.50 -24.21
C VAL A 12 7.75 -4.72 -23.30
N ILE A 13 8.00 -4.54 -22.00
CA ILE A 13 8.03 -5.65 -21.03
C ILE A 13 6.63 -6.27 -20.90
N LEU A 14 5.58 -5.46 -20.81
CA LEU A 14 4.19 -5.92 -20.69
C LEU A 14 3.70 -6.63 -21.96
N SER A 15 4.02 -6.07 -23.13
CA SER A 15 3.74 -6.67 -24.42
C SER A 15 4.46 -8.02 -24.58
N TYR A 16 5.74 -8.05 -24.25
CA TYR A 16 6.57 -9.26 -24.32
C TYR A 16 6.09 -10.35 -23.33
N LEU A 17 5.61 -9.97 -22.16
CA LEU A 17 5.10 -10.89 -21.13
C LEU A 17 3.59 -11.15 -21.24
N ASN A 18 2.88 -10.39 -22.09
CA ASN A 18 1.41 -10.41 -22.19
C ASN A 18 0.71 -10.23 -20.82
N LEU A 19 1.15 -9.21 -20.04
CA LEU A 19 0.72 -8.94 -18.66
C LEU A 19 0.08 -7.53 -18.47
N PRO A 20 -0.81 -7.05 -19.38
CA PRO A 20 -1.41 -5.71 -19.21
C PRO A 20 -2.35 -5.62 -18.00
N ASP A 21 -2.85 -6.74 -17.54
CA ASP A 21 -3.86 -6.89 -16.48
C ASP A 21 -3.36 -6.55 -15.07
N ILE A 22 -2.05 -6.67 -14.80
CA ILE A 22 -1.48 -6.41 -13.46
C ILE A 22 -1.56 -4.94 -12.99
N PHE A 23 -1.93 -4.01 -13.88
CA PHE A 23 -2.13 -2.59 -13.56
C PHE A 23 -3.60 -2.17 -13.57
N ILE A 24 -4.53 -3.06 -13.90
CA ILE A 24 -5.94 -2.76 -14.10
C ILE A 24 -6.77 -3.21 -12.90
N GLY A 25 -7.70 -2.34 -12.50
CA GLY A 25 -8.67 -2.68 -11.44
C GLY A 25 -8.12 -2.57 -10.02
N VAL A 26 -8.69 -3.36 -9.14
CA VAL A 26 -8.26 -3.58 -7.76
C VAL A 26 -7.98 -5.06 -7.61
N GLY A 27 -6.77 -5.41 -7.31
CA GLY A 27 -6.35 -6.79 -7.10
C GLY A 27 -7.14 -7.48 -5.98
N CYS A 28 -7.01 -8.78 -5.89
CA CYS A 28 -7.62 -9.57 -4.83
C CYS A 28 -6.72 -10.76 -4.50
N LEU A 29 -5.90 -10.59 -3.48
CA LEU A 29 -5.07 -11.68 -2.98
C LEU A 29 -5.94 -12.87 -2.55
N GLU A 30 -5.42 -14.06 -2.74
CA GLU A 30 -6.10 -15.29 -2.36
C GLU A 30 -6.27 -15.38 -0.84
N GLY A 31 -7.39 -15.96 -0.41
CA GLY A 31 -7.74 -16.13 0.99
C GLY A 31 -8.31 -14.87 1.65
N ASN A 32 -9.35 -15.09 2.47
CA ASN A 32 -9.95 -14.03 3.27
C ASN A 32 -9.16 -13.82 4.55
N TYR A 33 -9.12 -12.59 5.04
CA TYR A 33 -8.58 -12.27 6.36
C TYR A 33 -9.71 -12.22 7.40
N SER A 34 -9.46 -12.83 8.55
CA SER A 34 -10.36 -12.84 9.71
C SER A 34 -9.78 -11.97 10.80
N ILE A 35 -10.46 -10.85 11.12
CA ILE A 35 -10.09 -9.96 12.21
C ILE A 35 -10.47 -10.66 13.52
N GLN A 36 -9.45 -10.95 14.34
CA GLN A 36 -9.66 -11.54 15.66
C GLN A 36 -9.87 -10.44 16.70
N VAL A 37 -10.99 -10.47 17.41
CA VAL A 37 -11.29 -9.53 18.50
C VAL A 37 -11.32 -10.26 19.84
N ASP A 38 -11.03 -9.52 20.89
CA ASP A 38 -11.14 -9.99 22.25
C ASP A 38 -12.58 -9.75 22.75
N ASP A 39 -13.26 -10.82 23.15
CA ASP A 39 -14.66 -10.80 23.62
C ASP A 39 -14.84 -10.02 24.92
N GLY A 40 -13.76 -9.73 25.66
CA GLY A 40 -13.79 -8.88 26.85
C GLY A 40 -14.10 -7.41 26.57
N PHE A 41 -13.98 -6.96 25.31
CA PHE A 41 -14.30 -5.59 24.93
C PHE A 41 -15.78 -5.43 24.52
N ARG A 42 -16.43 -4.41 25.06
CA ARG A 42 -17.80 -4.08 24.66
C ARG A 42 -17.81 -3.36 23.31
N PRO A 43 -18.63 -3.80 22.36
CA PRO A 43 -18.83 -3.10 21.10
C PRO A 43 -19.33 -1.67 21.29
N VAL A 44 -18.89 -0.77 20.41
CA VAL A 44 -19.24 0.66 20.43
C VAL A 44 -19.82 1.07 19.08
N VAL A 45 -20.94 1.83 19.15
CA VAL A 45 -21.60 2.41 17.98
C VAL A 45 -21.38 3.92 17.99
N HIS A 46 -20.55 4.42 17.07
CA HIS A 46 -20.30 5.86 16.91
C HIS A 46 -21.34 6.51 16.00
N PRO A 47 -21.79 7.74 16.31
CA PRO A 47 -22.62 8.52 15.41
C PRO A 47 -21.84 8.96 14.16
N PRO A 48 -22.52 9.29 13.05
CA PRO A 48 -21.87 9.82 11.86
C PRO A 48 -21.20 11.16 12.15
N ARG A 49 -19.96 11.33 11.69
CA ARG A 49 -19.26 12.60 11.78
C ARG A 49 -19.86 13.62 10.80
N LYS A 50 -19.84 14.90 11.19
CA LYS A 50 -20.19 15.99 10.29
C LYS A 50 -19.18 16.06 9.15
N VAL A 51 -19.69 16.04 7.93
CA VAL A 51 -18.89 16.23 6.71
C VAL A 51 -19.18 17.63 6.18
N PRO A 52 -18.14 18.45 5.91
CA PRO A 52 -18.31 19.76 5.30
C PRO A 52 -19.11 19.68 4.00
N VAL A 53 -20.03 20.65 3.80
CA VAL A 53 -20.93 20.68 2.65
C VAL A 53 -20.19 20.51 1.31
N PRO A 54 -19.05 21.23 1.06
CA PRO A 54 -18.33 21.10 -0.22
C PRO A 54 -17.74 19.70 -0.49
N LEU A 55 -17.64 18.84 0.53
CA LEU A 55 -17.10 17.47 0.37
C LEU A 55 -18.19 16.42 0.23
N ARG A 56 -19.47 16.75 0.43
CA ARG A 56 -20.54 15.75 0.47
C ARG A 56 -20.73 15.04 -0.85
N ASP A 57 -20.79 15.78 -1.94
CA ASP A 57 -21.01 15.19 -3.28
C ASP A 57 -19.81 14.34 -3.72
N THR A 58 -18.59 14.83 -3.43
CA THR A 58 -17.36 14.08 -3.68
C THR A 58 -17.31 12.78 -2.86
N LEU A 59 -17.70 12.85 -1.57
CA LEU A 59 -17.78 11.68 -0.71
C LEU A 59 -18.84 10.69 -1.22
N LYS A 60 -20.02 11.18 -1.62
CA LYS A 60 -21.08 10.31 -2.14
C LYS A 60 -20.62 9.55 -3.39
N SER A 61 -20.01 10.27 -4.33
CA SER A 61 -19.49 9.69 -5.56
C SER A 61 -18.39 8.66 -5.27
N GLU A 62 -17.51 8.93 -4.32
CA GLU A 62 -16.45 7.98 -3.94
C GLU A 62 -17.02 6.73 -3.27
N LEU A 63 -18.01 6.87 -2.35
CA LEU A 63 -18.67 5.73 -1.73
C LEU A 63 -19.37 4.84 -2.78
N ASP A 64 -20.08 5.45 -3.75
CA ASP A 64 -20.73 4.71 -4.82
C ASP A 64 -19.72 3.99 -5.71
N ASN A 65 -18.59 4.63 -6.01
CA ASN A 65 -17.50 4.02 -6.75
C ASN A 65 -16.87 2.85 -5.97
N MET A 66 -16.67 3.00 -4.67
CA MET A 66 -16.15 1.92 -3.81
C MET A 66 -17.12 0.74 -3.74
N VAL A 67 -18.44 0.98 -3.69
CA VAL A 67 -19.46 -0.09 -3.77
C VAL A 67 -19.40 -0.79 -5.11
N LYS A 68 -19.35 -0.04 -6.20
CA LYS A 68 -19.26 -0.60 -7.57
C LYS A 68 -18.03 -1.49 -7.74
N ASN A 69 -16.90 -1.14 -7.09
CA ASN A 69 -15.65 -1.89 -7.15
C ASN A 69 -15.55 -3.01 -6.10
N GLY A 70 -16.61 -3.30 -5.35
CA GLY A 70 -16.60 -4.36 -4.33
C GLY A 70 -15.68 -4.11 -3.14
N ILE A 71 -15.42 -2.84 -2.81
CA ILE A 71 -14.65 -2.43 -1.63
C ILE A 71 -15.57 -2.26 -0.42
N LEU A 72 -16.76 -1.72 -0.65
CA LEU A 72 -17.79 -1.48 0.36
C LEU A 72 -19.09 -2.20 0.01
N ALA A 73 -19.89 -2.49 1.03
CA ALA A 73 -21.30 -2.86 0.90
C ALA A 73 -22.15 -2.01 1.84
N LYS A 74 -23.39 -1.69 1.42
CA LYS A 74 -24.36 -1.04 2.29
C LYS A 74 -24.81 -2.00 3.38
N VAL A 75 -25.13 -1.45 4.56
CA VAL A 75 -25.61 -2.19 5.73
C VAL A 75 -26.96 -1.61 6.16
N THR A 76 -27.98 -2.43 6.18
CA THR A 76 -29.33 -2.07 6.59
C THR A 76 -29.69 -2.65 7.96
N GLU A 77 -29.07 -3.78 8.31
CA GLU A 77 -29.25 -4.46 9.58
C GLU A 77 -28.45 -3.82 10.73
N PRO A 78 -28.89 -4.00 11.98
CA PRO A 78 -28.12 -3.57 13.14
C PRO A 78 -26.76 -4.28 13.23
N THR A 79 -25.72 -3.52 13.57
CA THR A 79 -24.36 -4.04 13.79
C THR A 79 -23.85 -3.61 15.15
N SER A 80 -23.11 -4.48 15.83
CA SER A 80 -22.59 -4.22 17.18
C SER A 80 -21.47 -3.18 17.16
N TRP A 81 -20.59 -3.22 16.14
CA TRP A 81 -19.50 -2.27 15.95
C TRP A 81 -19.86 -1.29 14.84
N VAL A 82 -19.75 0.00 15.12
CA VAL A 82 -19.89 1.05 14.10
C VAL A 82 -18.86 2.14 14.37
N SER A 83 -17.91 2.28 13.47
CA SER A 83 -16.87 3.31 13.55
C SER A 83 -17.26 4.58 12.80
N SER A 84 -16.53 5.66 13.04
CA SER A 84 -16.64 6.87 12.25
C SER A 84 -15.81 6.77 10.97
N LEU A 85 -16.18 7.53 9.94
CA LEU A 85 -15.34 7.72 8.76
C LEU A 85 -14.35 8.88 8.97
N VAL A 86 -13.21 8.82 8.28
CA VAL A 86 -12.26 9.93 8.11
C VAL A 86 -12.02 10.14 6.62
N ILE A 87 -12.01 11.40 6.20
CA ILE A 87 -11.73 11.81 4.82
C ILE A 87 -10.34 12.46 4.79
N VAL A 88 -9.45 11.89 4.01
CA VAL A 88 -8.11 12.44 3.77
C VAL A 88 -8.06 12.99 2.35
N LYS A 89 -7.69 14.27 2.20
CA LYS A 89 -7.45 14.88 0.89
C LYS A 89 -6.07 14.48 0.39
N LYS A 90 -5.98 13.96 -0.83
CA LYS A 90 -4.71 13.68 -1.50
C LYS A 90 -4.19 14.94 -2.21
N PRO A 91 -2.87 15.06 -2.46
CA PRO A 91 -2.30 16.20 -3.20
C PRO A 91 -2.93 16.42 -4.59
N ASN A 92 -3.41 15.35 -5.23
CA ASN A 92 -4.07 15.42 -6.53
C ASN A 92 -5.57 15.80 -6.47
N GLY A 93 -6.05 16.30 -5.33
CA GLY A 93 -7.45 16.73 -5.13
C GLY A 93 -8.45 15.60 -4.88
N LYS A 94 -8.08 14.33 -5.11
CA LYS A 94 -8.94 13.18 -4.79
C LYS A 94 -9.02 12.99 -3.27
N ILE A 95 -10.09 12.33 -2.82
CA ILE A 95 -10.22 11.96 -1.40
C ILE A 95 -9.86 10.49 -1.20
N ARG A 96 -9.45 10.17 0.03
CA ARG A 96 -9.34 8.80 0.55
C ARG A 96 -10.31 8.67 1.71
N VAL A 97 -11.20 7.68 1.63
CA VAL A 97 -12.07 7.28 2.73
C VAL A 97 -11.31 6.31 3.61
N CYS A 98 -11.24 6.59 4.90
CA CYS A 98 -10.59 5.75 5.90
C CYS A 98 -11.60 5.44 7.02
N LEU A 99 -11.41 4.31 7.68
CA LEU A 99 -12.10 3.96 8.91
C LEU A 99 -11.39 4.64 10.08
N ASP A 100 -12.13 5.11 11.10
CA ASP A 100 -11.57 5.53 12.40
C ASP A 100 -12.05 4.55 13.50
N PRO A 101 -11.44 3.37 13.59
CA PRO A 101 -11.94 2.27 14.43
C PRO A 101 -11.24 2.26 15.79
N ARG A 102 -11.22 3.38 16.52
CA ARG A 102 -10.46 3.53 17.77
C ARG A 102 -10.79 2.46 18.82
N ASP A 103 -12.08 2.21 19.03
CA ASP A 103 -12.50 1.23 20.03
C ASP A 103 -12.33 -0.20 19.50
N LEU A 104 -12.63 -0.44 18.24
CA LEU A 104 -12.37 -1.73 17.60
C LEU A 104 -10.86 -2.08 17.65
N ASN A 105 -9.98 -1.12 17.38
CA ASN A 105 -8.52 -1.31 17.42
C ASN A 105 -8.01 -1.72 18.82
N ARG A 106 -8.70 -1.34 19.90
CA ARG A 106 -8.38 -1.80 21.26
C ARG A 106 -8.73 -3.27 21.47
N ALA A 107 -9.77 -3.74 20.77
CA ALA A 107 -10.26 -5.12 20.87
C ALA A 107 -9.53 -6.07 19.89
N ILE A 108 -8.90 -5.57 18.84
CA ILE A 108 -8.22 -6.40 17.84
C ILE A 108 -6.99 -7.07 18.46
N LYS A 109 -6.90 -8.39 18.31
CA LYS A 109 -5.71 -9.19 18.61
C LYS A 109 -4.75 -9.08 17.44
N ARG A 110 -3.57 -8.46 17.68
CA ARG A 110 -2.55 -8.25 16.63
C ARG A 110 -1.62 -9.46 16.53
N SER A 111 -1.18 -9.77 15.31
CA SER A 111 -0.21 -10.84 15.05
C SER A 111 1.24 -10.44 15.38
N HIS A 112 1.51 -9.15 15.51
CA HIS A 112 2.85 -8.58 15.74
C HIS A 112 3.87 -9.04 14.69
N TYR A 113 3.45 -9.12 13.43
CA TYR A 113 4.35 -9.48 12.34
C TYR A 113 5.40 -8.39 12.12
N PRO A 114 6.71 -8.73 12.13
CA PRO A 114 7.77 -7.73 12.03
C PRO A 114 7.83 -7.14 10.61
N LEU A 115 8.04 -5.83 10.54
CA LEU A 115 8.43 -5.17 9.30
C LEU A 115 9.96 -5.17 9.21
N PRO A 116 10.54 -5.51 8.05
CA PRO A 116 11.99 -5.42 7.88
C PRO A 116 12.44 -3.96 7.92
N THR A 117 13.63 -3.73 8.45
CA THR A 117 14.27 -2.42 8.36
C THR A 117 14.93 -2.23 7.00
N ILE A 118 15.16 -0.97 6.63
CA ILE A 118 15.83 -0.67 5.37
C ILE A 118 17.28 -1.18 5.36
N GLU A 119 17.95 -1.20 6.51
CA GLU A 119 19.31 -1.71 6.70
C GLU A 119 19.38 -3.22 6.45
N GLU A 120 18.37 -3.97 6.95
CA GLU A 120 18.27 -5.41 6.69
C GLU A 120 18.08 -5.69 5.20
N VAL A 121 17.19 -4.95 4.53
CA VAL A 121 16.97 -5.06 3.10
C VAL A 121 18.24 -4.70 2.31
N ALA A 122 18.89 -3.58 2.64
CA ALA A 122 20.12 -3.15 1.98
C ALA A 122 21.25 -4.19 2.14
N THR A 123 21.34 -4.85 3.29
CA THR A 123 22.34 -5.91 3.53
C THR A 123 22.08 -7.12 2.61
N ARG A 124 20.82 -7.54 2.46
CA ARG A 124 20.46 -8.66 1.56
C ARG A 124 20.69 -8.36 0.08
N LEU A 125 20.67 -7.06 -0.28
CA LEU A 125 20.86 -6.59 -1.65
C LEU A 125 22.29 -6.06 -1.93
N SER A 126 23.24 -6.38 -1.07
CA SER A 126 24.64 -5.99 -1.26
C SER A 126 25.17 -6.47 -2.62
N GLY A 127 25.84 -5.57 -3.37
CA GLY A 127 26.33 -5.84 -4.71
C GLY A 127 25.34 -5.63 -5.85
N ALA A 128 24.09 -5.25 -5.57
CA ALA A 128 23.12 -4.88 -6.60
C ALA A 128 23.56 -3.59 -7.32
N LYS A 129 23.42 -3.55 -8.65
CA LYS A 129 23.79 -2.41 -9.52
C LYS A 129 22.61 -1.78 -10.25
N VAL A 130 21.53 -2.53 -10.42
CA VAL A 130 20.33 -2.12 -11.15
C VAL A 130 19.11 -2.32 -10.27
N PHE A 131 18.24 -1.33 -10.19
CA PHE A 131 17.10 -1.30 -9.29
C PHE A 131 15.82 -0.94 -10.02
N SER A 132 14.72 -1.58 -9.65
CA SER A 132 13.36 -1.13 -9.97
C SER A 132 12.53 -1.05 -8.70
N VAL A 133 11.70 -0.01 -8.61
CA VAL A 133 10.72 0.15 -7.53
C VAL A 133 9.32 0.09 -8.11
N LEU A 134 8.49 -0.77 -7.52
CA LEU A 134 7.10 -0.98 -7.87
C LEU A 134 6.25 -0.81 -6.61
N ASP A 135 5.04 -0.28 -6.76
CA ASP A 135 4.13 0.05 -5.64
C ASP A 135 2.82 -0.72 -5.82
N ALA A 136 2.31 -1.33 -4.76
CA ALA A 136 1.02 -1.99 -4.79
C ALA A 136 -0.12 -0.95 -4.85
N LYS A 137 -1.02 -1.11 -5.81
CA LYS A 137 -2.15 -0.19 -5.99
C LYS A 137 -3.19 -0.38 -4.89
N CYS A 138 -3.35 0.59 -4.00
CA CYS A 138 -4.30 0.51 -2.89
C CYS A 138 -4.12 -0.76 -2.03
N GLY A 139 -2.89 -1.11 -1.67
CA GLY A 139 -2.46 -2.39 -1.13
C GLY A 139 -3.47 -3.07 -0.21
N PHE A 140 -3.88 -2.44 0.89
CA PHE A 140 -4.82 -3.04 1.85
C PHE A 140 -6.16 -3.46 1.23
N TRP A 141 -6.66 -2.77 0.21
CA TRP A 141 -7.91 -3.14 -0.46
C TRP A 141 -7.80 -4.44 -1.26
N GLN A 142 -6.59 -4.94 -1.47
CA GLN A 142 -6.36 -6.22 -2.13
C GLN A 142 -6.50 -7.41 -1.18
N VAL A 143 -6.62 -7.16 0.12
CA VAL A 143 -6.94 -8.16 1.15
C VAL A 143 -8.44 -8.20 1.37
N LYS A 144 -9.08 -9.31 1.05
CA LYS A 144 -10.51 -9.53 1.28
C LYS A 144 -10.77 -9.91 2.73
N LEU A 145 -11.80 -9.34 3.34
CA LEU A 145 -12.26 -9.72 4.67
C LEU A 145 -13.27 -10.88 4.58
N ASP A 146 -13.30 -11.73 5.58
CA ASP A 146 -14.42 -12.64 5.77
C ASP A 146 -15.69 -11.86 6.17
N GLU A 147 -16.82 -12.53 6.15
CA GLU A 147 -18.11 -11.86 6.40
C GLU A 147 -18.19 -11.27 7.81
N LYS A 148 -17.77 -12.00 8.84
CA LYS A 148 -17.78 -11.54 10.23
C LYS A 148 -16.90 -10.29 10.39
N SER A 149 -15.69 -10.33 9.87
CA SER A 149 -14.74 -9.20 9.90
C SER A 149 -15.24 -8.00 9.12
N SER A 150 -15.93 -8.23 8.02
CA SER A 150 -16.56 -7.15 7.25
C SER A 150 -17.59 -6.39 8.11
N TYR A 151 -18.42 -7.08 8.88
CA TYR A 151 -19.39 -6.43 9.79
C TYR A 151 -18.71 -5.67 10.94
N LEU A 152 -17.56 -6.14 11.45
CA LEU A 152 -16.78 -5.41 12.46
C LEU A 152 -16.32 -4.04 11.95
N THR A 153 -16.07 -3.93 10.64
CA THR A 153 -15.61 -2.70 10.00
C THR A 153 -16.74 -1.79 9.50
N THR A 154 -17.95 -1.95 10.04
CA THR A 154 -19.09 -1.07 9.71
C THR A 154 -18.76 0.37 10.08
N MET A 155 -19.09 1.30 9.19
CA MET A 155 -18.92 2.74 9.42
C MET A 155 -20.20 3.52 9.16
N ASN A 156 -20.41 4.57 9.96
CA ASN A 156 -21.45 5.56 9.74
C ASN A 156 -21.00 6.65 8.78
N THR A 157 -21.86 6.98 7.83
CA THR A 157 -21.68 8.09 6.90
C THR A 157 -22.94 8.95 6.85
N PRO A 158 -22.90 10.18 6.31
CA PRO A 158 -24.12 10.97 6.06
C PRO A 158 -25.11 10.31 5.10
N PHE A 159 -24.71 9.26 4.39
CA PHE A 159 -25.49 8.55 3.37
C PHE A 159 -25.91 7.14 3.82
N GLY A 160 -25.81 6.84 5.12
CA GLY A 160 -26.13 5.55 5.71
C GLY A 160 -24.89 4.79 6.16
N ARG A 161 -25.09 3.52 6.49
CA ARG A 161 -24.03 2.62 6.96
C ARG A 161 -23.44 1.83 5.80
N TYR A 162 -22.10 1.62 5.89
CA TYR A 162 -21.36 0.78 4.96
C TYR A 162 -20.42 -0.12 5.75
N ARG A 163 -20.20 -1.35 5.28
CA ARG A 163 -19.17 -2.25 5.78
C ARG A 163 -18.09 -2.43 4.73
N TRP A 164 -16.86 -2.64 5.15
CA TRP A 164 -15.76 -2.91 4.26
C TRP A 164 -15.74 -4.39 3.88
N LEU A 165 -15.66 -4.68 2.59
CA LEU A 165 -15.44 -6.02 2.06
C LEU A 165 -13.96 -6.33 1.93
N ARG A 166 -13.13 -5.30 1.98
CA ARG A 166 -11.68 -5.30 1.87
C ARG A 166 -11.07 -4.64 3.09
N MET A 167 -9.81 -4.94 3.39
CA MET A 167 -9.09 -4.35 4.54
C MET A 167 -9.10 -2.82 4.46
N PRO A 168 -9.71 -2.10 5.42
CA PRO A 168 -9.72 -0.64 5.41
C PRO A 168 -8.42 -0.05 5.93
N PHE A 169 -8.10 1.16 5.47
CA PHE A 169 -7.16 2.02 6.16
C PHE A 169 -7.72 2.40 7.53
N GLY A 170 -6.90 2.33 8.58
CA GLY A 170 -7.25 2.66 9.96
C GLY A 170 -7.24 1.47 10.92
N ILE A 171 -7.35 0.24 10.43
CA ILE A 171 -7.15 -0.98 11.24
C ILE A 171 -5.67 -1.08 11.63
N ASN A 172 -5.39 -1.24 12.93
CA ASN A 172 -4.04 -1.26 13.48
C ASN A 172 -3.20 -2.47 13.05
N SER A 173 -3.82 -3.61 12.77
CA SER A 173 -3.15 -4.82 12.26
C SER A 173 -2.99 -4.85 10.74
N ALA A 174 -3.54 -3.86 10.01
CA ALA A 174 -3.57 -3.91 8.54
C ALA A 174 -2.18 -4.01 7.91
N LEU A 175 -1.21 -3.24 8.42
CA LEU A 175 0.16 -3.24 7.91
C LEU A 175 0.88 -4.56 8.16
N GLU A 176 0.67 -5.16 9.34
CA GLU A 176 1.26 -6.46 9.70
C GLU A 176 0.74 -7.59 8.80
N VAL A 177 -0.58 -7.63 8.61
CA VAL A 177 -1.24 -8.60 7.72
C VAL A 177 -0.78 -8.42 6.28
N TRP A 178 -0.68 -7.18 5.84
CA TRP A 178 -0.21 -6.85 4.50
C TRP A 178 1.25 -7.28 4.31
N GLN A 179 2.14 -6.92 5.23
CA GLN A 179 3.56 -7.28 5.16
C GLN A 179 3.76 -8.80 5.13
N GLN A 180 3.02 -9.53 5.97
CA GLN A 180 3.08 -10.99 5.96
C GLN A 180 2.73 -11.55 4.57
N ARG A 181 1.60 -11.11 3.98
CA ARG A 181 1.17 -11.57 2.65
C ARG A 181 2.15 -11.17 1.55
N MET A 182 2.78 -10.01 1.66
CA MET A 182 3.81 -9.56 0.71
C MET A 182 5.08 -10.41 0.84
N HIS A 183 5.50 -10.77 2.05
CA HIS A 183 6.62 -11.71 2.23
C HIS A 183 6.31 -13.09 1.64
N GLU A 184 5.12 -13.64 1.89
CA GLU A 184 4.66 -14.91 1.29
C GLU A 184 4.61 -14.84 -0.25
N LEU A 185 4.26 -13.67 -0.79
CA LEU A 185 4.20 -13.44 -2.24
C LEU A 185 5.60 -13.48 -2.88
N VAL A 186 6.58 -12.81 -2.26
CA VAL A 186 7.95 -12.72 -2.81
C VAL A 186 8.83 -13.90 -2.40
N GLU A 187 8.35 -14.82 -1.58
CA GLU A 187 9.10 -15.98 -1.12
C GLU A 187 9.64 -16.80 -2.29
N GLY A 188 10.95 -17.10 -2.23
CA GLY A 188 11.66 -17.85 -3.28
C GLY A 188 12.01 -17.03 -4.54
N LEU A 189 11.69 -15.72 -4.60
CA LEU A 189 12.13 -14.85 -5.68
C LEU A 189 13.52 -14.27 -5.34
N THR A 190 14.47 -14.45 -6.26
CA THR A 190 15.81 -13.89 -6.10
C THR A 190 15.83 -12.41 -6.43
N GLY A 191 16.52 -11.60 -5.64
CA GLY A 191 16.71 -10.16 -5.89
C GLY A 191 15.42 -9.34 -5.77
N VAL A 192 14.43 -9.84 -5.04
CA VAL A 192 13.17 -9.13 -4.78
C VAL A 192 12.98 -8.96 -3.28
N GLU A 193 12.74 -7.74 -2.85
CA GLU A 193 12.45 -7.37 -1.46
C GLU A 193 11.18 -6.53 -1.40
N VAL A 194 10.54 -6.53 -0.22
CA VAL A 194 9.32 -5.73 -0.03
C VAL A 194 9.25 -5.15 1.38
N ILE A 195 8.92 -3.86 1.44
CA ILE A 195 8.56 -3.17 2.68
C ILE A 195 7.23 -2.46 2.44
N ALA A 196 6.21 -2.85 3.19
CA ALA A 196 4.86 -2.34 3.04
C ALA A 196 4.33 -2.45 1.58
N ASP A 197 3.99 -1.34 0.93
CA ASP A 197 3.46 -1.31 -0.42
C ASP A 197 4.55 -1.26 -1.51
N ASP A 198 5.81 -1.05 -1.13
CA ASP A 198 6.93 -0.82 -2.04
C ASP A 198 7.73 -2.11 -2.26
N PHE A 199 7.76 -2.59 -3.50
CA PHE A 199 8.63 -3.69 -3.96
C PHE A 199 9.90 -3.14 -4.57
N LEU A 200 11.01 -3.80 -4.28
CA LEU A 200 12.31 -3.51 -4.82
C LEU A 200 12.82 -4.73 -5.58
N VAL A 201 13.07 -4.56 -6.87
CA VAL A 201 13.67 -5.60 -7.72
C VAL A 201 15.07 -5.19 -8.12
N CYS A 202 16.03 -6.07 -7.88
CA CYS A 202 17.44 -5.80 -8.05
C CYS A 202 18.10 -6.72 -9.06
N GLY A 203 19.20 -6.22 -9.67
CA GLY A 203 20.06 -6.97 -10.57
C GLY A 203 21.51 -6.93 -10.13
N PHE A 204 22.16 -8.10 -10.21
CA PHE A 204 23.51 -8.37 -9.79
C PHE A 204 24.37 -8.80 -10.98
N GLY A 205 25.65 -8.50 -10.97
CA GLY A 205 26.60 -8.94 -12.00
C GLY A 205 27.91 -8.17 -11.93
N ASP A 206 28.95 -8.74 -12.49
CA ASP A 206 30.28 -8.11 -12.53
C ASP A 206 30.27 -6.90 -13.47
N THR A 207 29.57 -7.00 -14.61
CA THR A 207 29.37 -5.91 -15.56
C THR A 207 27.97 -5.32 -15.45
N ASN A 208 27.78 -4.14 -16.02
CA ASN A 208 26.49 -3.47 -16.05
C ASN A 208 25.47 -4.24 -16.91
N GLU A 209 25.92 -4.82 -18.01
CA GLU A 209 25.10 -5.65 -18.90
C GLU A 209 24.63 -6.92 -18.21
N ALA A 210 25.50 -7.61 -17.47
CA ALA A 210 25.16 -8.77 -16.68
C ALA A 210 24.14 -8.42 -15.58
N ALA A 211 24.32 -7.30 -14.90
CA ALA A 211 23.39 -6.82 -13.89
C ALA A 211 22.01 -6.48 -14.47
N ILE A 212 21.95 -5.86 -15.65
CA ILE A 212 20.69 -5.58 -16.36
C ILE A 212 19.98 -6.90 -16.75
N ALA A 213 20.73 -7.86 -17.32
CA ALA A 213 20.16 -9.15 -17.72
C ALA A 213 19.58 -9.92 -16.51
N ASN A 214 20.30 -9.94 -15.40
CA ASN A 214 19.85 -10.56 -14.15
C ASN A 214 18.63 -9.83 -13.58
N HIS A 215 18.65 -8.48 -13.53
CA HIS A 215 17.52 -7.67 -13.12
C HIS A 215 16.25 -7.99 -13.92
N ASP A 216 16.36 -8.09 -15.24
CA ASP A 216 15.23 -8.37 -16.10
C ASP A 216 14.65 -9.78 -15.87
N GLN A 217 15.50 -10.73 -15.56
CA GLN A 217 15.07 -12.08 -15.19
C GLN A 217 14.29 -12.04 -13.86
N ASN A 218 14.81 -11.33 -12.86
CA ASN A 218 14.16 -11.17 -11.55
C ASN A 218 12.83 -10.42 -11.69
N LEU A 219 12.80 -9.34 -12.46
CA LEU A 219 11.58 -8.58 -12.72
C LEU A 219 10.51 -9.41 -13.43
N LYS A 220 10.90 -10.21 -14.42
CA LYS A 220 9.96 -11.14 -15.09
C LYS A 220 9.38 -12.16 -14.13
N ALA A 221 10.20 -12.74 -13.27
CA ALA A 221 9.74 -13.70 -12.26
C ALA A 221 8.77 -13.05 -11.28
N PHE A 222 9.07 -11.85 -10.81
CA PHE A 222 8.23 -11.06 -9.94
C PHE A 222 6.86 -10.75 -10.60
N LEU A 223 6.85 -10.15 -11.80
CA LEU A 223 5.60 -9.79 -12.49
C LEU A 223 4.70 -11.00 -12.80
N ARG A 224 5.28 -12.17 -13.06
CA ARG A 224 4.51 -13.42 -13.20
C ARG A 224 3.86 -13.83 -11.87
N ARG A 225 4.61 -13.79 -10.79
CA ARG A 225 4.12 -14.10 -9.44
C ARG A 225 2.99 -13.14 -9.02
N GLU A 226 3.13 -11.85 -9.33
CA GLU A 226 2.09 -10.84 -9.11
C GLU A 226 0.76 -11.22 -9.78
N ARG A 227 0.85 -11.60 -11.06
CA ARG A 227 -0.32 -12.04 -11.82
C ARG A 227 -0.94 -13.32 -11.26
N GLU A 228 -0.11 -14.32 -10.96
CA GLU A 228 -0.54 -15.58 -10.37
C GLU A 228 -1.28 -15.39 -9.04
N ARG A 229 -0.85 -14.42 -8.26
CA ARG A 229 -1.43 -14.07 -6.96
C ARG A 229 -2.50 -12.98 -7.04
N ASN A 230 -2.86 -12.53 -8.26
CA ASN A 230 -3.86 -11.48 -8.49
C ASN A 230 -3.60 -10.18 -7.72
N LEU A 231 -2.32 -9.79 -7.60
CA LEU A 231 -1.91 -8.51 -7.07
C LEU A 231 -1.92 -7.46 -8.19
N THR A 232 -2.37 -6.25 -7.88
CA THR A 232 -2.38 -5.12 -8.82
C THR A 232 -1.38 -4.06 -8.40
N LEU A 233 -0.55 -3.64 -9.35
CA LEU A 233 0.47 -2.62 -9.19
C LEU A 233 0.01 -1.24 -9.66
N ASN A 234 0.70 -0.20 -9.22
CA ASN A 234 0.47 1.18 -9.60
C ASN A 234 1.46 1.61 -10.71
N SER A 235 0.97 1.71 -11.93
CA SER A 235 1.80 2.12 -13.09
C SER A 235 2.35 3.55 -12.98
N GLU A 236 1.68 4.45 -12.22
CA GLU A 236 2.12 5.85 -12.09
C GLU A 236 3.37 6.02 -11.21
N LYS A 237 3.64 5.06 -10.31
CA LYS A 237 4.76 5.11 -9.38
C LYS A 237 5.97 4.26 -9.79
N LEU A 238 5.88 3.59 -10.91
CA LEU A 238 6.87 2.64 -11.38
C LEU A 238 8.20 3.34 -11.75
N LYS A 239 9.29 2.82 -11.20
CA LYS A 239 10.66 3.21 -11.56
C LYS A 239 11.41 1.98 -12.02
N LEU A 240 11.83 1.94 -13.29
CA LEU A 240 12.48 0.77 -13.87
C LEU A 240 13.95 1.01 -14.21
N ARG A 241 14.79 -0.01 -14.00
CA ARG A 241 16.21 -0.06 -14.41
C ARG A 241 16.99 1.20 -14.05
N GLN A 242 16.91 1.63 -12.80
CA GLN A 242 17.68 2.77 -12.31
C GLN A 242 19.01 2.29 -11.72
N SER A 243 20.08 3.09 -11.85
CA SER A 243 21.35 2.86 -11.14
C SER A 243 21.27 3.22 -9.66
N GLN A 244 20.26 4.01 -9.28
CA GLN A 244 19.95 4.38 -7.91
C GLN A 244 18.47 4.71 -7.78
N VAL A 245 17.85 4.37 -6.65
CA VAL A 245 16.43 4.61 -6.41
C VAL A 245 16.17 5.11 -5.00
N PRO A 246 15.24 6.07 -4.82
CA PRO A 246 14.70 6.37 -3.51
C PRO A 246 13.79 5.20 -3.07
N PHE A 247 14.08 4.67 -1.88
CA PHE A 247 13.34 3.58 -1.27
C PHE A 247 13.26 3.79 0.23
N ILE A 248 12.05 3.79 0.78
CA ILE A 248 11.76 3.99 2.22
C ILE A 248 12.58 5.12 2.87
N GLY A 249 12.63 6.27 2.18
CA GLY A 249 13.29 7.46 2.73
C GLY A 249 14.79 7.57 2.55
N HIS A 250 15.41 6.62 1.92
CA HIS A 250 16.83 6.56 1.62
C HIS A 250 17.06 6.47 0.12
N LEU A 251 18.29 6.67 -0.31
CA LEU A 251 18.73 6.45 -1.68
C LEU A 251 19.56 5.16 -1.73
N LEU A 252 19.05 4.13 -2.41
CA LEU A 252 19.79 2.90 -2.69
C LEU A 252 20.65 3.07 -3.92
N THR A 253 21.91 2.69 -3.82
CA THR A 253 22.91 2.77 -4.89
C THR A 253 23.76 1.49 -4.92
N ALA A 254 24.55 1.29 -5.98
CA ALA A 254 25.50 0.18 -6.06
C ALA A 254 26.57 0.21 -4.92
N GLU A 255 26.81 1.36 -4.33
CA GLU A 255 27.75 1.56 -3.21
C GLU A 255 27.07 1.39 -1.83
N GLY A 256 25.77 1.12 -1.80
CA GLY A 256 24.97 0.92 -0.59
C GLY A 256 23.93 2.01 -0.35
N LEU A 257 23.52 2.14 0.91
CA LEU A 257 22.48 3.05 1.37
C LEU A 257 23.03 4.45 1.61
N LYS A 258 22.39 5.45 1.01
CA LYS A 258 22.73 6.88 1.17
C LYS A 258 21.52 7.68 1.66
N PRO A 259 21.72 8.83 2.33
CA PRO A 259 20.62 9.75 2.62
C PRO A 259 19.95 10.24 1.32
N ASP A 260 18.63 10.35 1.32
CA ASP A 260 17.91 11.03 0.24
C ASP A 260 18.09 12.55 0.39
N LEU A 261 18.94 13.13 -0.45
CA LEU A 261 19.27 14.56 -0.40
C LEU A 261 18.05 15.47 -0.51
N SER A 262 16.99 15.04 -1.22
CA SER A 262 15.77 15.83 -1.32
C SER A 262 15.05 15.97 0.03
N LYS A 263 15.11 14.94 0.87
CA LYS A 263 14.57 14.97 2.23
C LYS A 263 15.47 15.74 3.19
N VAL A 264 16.78 15.58 3.06
CA VAL A 264 17.76 16.36 3.83
C VAL A 264 17.57 17.85 3.54
N GLN A 265 17.44 18.23 2.26
CA GLN A 265 17.22 19.62 1.87
C GLN A 265 15.90 20.18 2.43
N ALA A 266 14.82 19.40 2.40
CA ALA A 266 13.54 19.82 2.98
C ALA A 266 13.61 20.06 4.50
N ILE A 267 14.49 19.35 5.21
CA ILE A 267 14.76 19.59 6.64
C ILE A 267 15.58 20.85 6.83
N VAL A 268 16.61 21.06 6.00
CA VAL A 268 17.47 22.26 6.05
C VAL A 268 16.68 23.52 5.72
N ASP A 269 15.78 23.44 4.75
CA ASP A 269 14.93 24.57 4.32
C ASP A 269 13.73 24.80 5.25
N TYR A 270 13.52 23.93 6.24
CA TYR A 270 12.40 24.11 7.18
C TYR A 270 12.66 25.36 8.05
N PRO A 271 11.70 26.29 8.11
CA PRO A 271 11.88 27.51 8.88
C PRO A 271 12.07 27.19 10.36
N VAL A 272 13.03 27.87 10.99
CA VAL A 272 13.24 27.74 12.43
C VAL A 272 11.98 28.17 13.17
N PRO A 273 11.42 27.36 14.09
CA PRO A 273 10.23 27.76 14.86
C PRO A 273 10.48 29.05 15.62
N THR A 274 9.62 30.05 15.43
CA THR A 274 9.73 31.35 16.07
C THR A 274 8.98 31.46 17.38
N ASN A 275 8.07 30.49 17.64
CA ASN A 275 7.28 30.43 18.88
C ASN A 275 7.04 28.97 19.33
N LEU A 276 6.51 28.82 20.56
CA LEU A 276 6.24 27.49 21.15
C LEU A 276 5.17 26.67 20.39
N ALA A 277 4.22 27.34 19.72
CA ALA A 277 3.16 26.65 18.98
C ALA A 277 3.67 26.06 17.65
N GLU A 278 4.77 26.55 17.11
CA GLU A 278 5.42 26.02 15.90
C GLU A 278 6.38 24.85 16.20
N ARG A 279 6.64 24.57 17.49
CA ARG A 279 7.51 23.45 17.93
C ARG A 279 6.79 22.12 18.07
N PHE A 280 5.46 22.11 17.97
CA PHE A 280 4.57 20.97 18.08
C PHE A 280 3.59 20.98 16.91
#